data_c319004fefae0680c74123dadca6f446
#
_entry.id   c319004fefae0680c74123dadca6f446
#
_cell.length_a   1.000
_cell.length_b   1.000
_cell.length_c   1.000
_cell.angle_alpha   90.00
_cell.angle_beta   90.00
_cell.angle_gamma   90.00
#
_symmetry.space_group_name_H-M   'P 1'
#
loop_
_entity.id
_entity.type
_entity.pdbx_description
1 polymer ?
#
loop_
_entity_poly.entity_id
_entity_poly.type
_entity_poly.pdbx_seq_one_letter_code
_entity_poly.pdbx_strand_id
1 'polypeptide(L)'
;NSFGQVGLIQTPSADSRPEGSIALTINKNDIWKFGTLTVSPFDWMEASYFYYRPSDLIWEGNSKRGHYLDKGFNVKFIYRPKNINVPNIAIGLDDFAGTGYFTREYVVATSMQSNIKYSLGIGWGKYAGNSSFKNPLSEISSSLLSRPSFSDNYNLGGSLSYDQWFRGNASIFGGLEWKFRNINGLKLKLEYDPFNYLDFSAQNRLDAVYKIRKKDSDINFGLSYALNKHLTIDASYIKGNTFNISFNMGITFNDSLVSKPKFKPVVMKQEETTKEKSIFYENLLFNLNNNSLFLQTSTLHKNGNLDIAISSSDYRNAVRSSSYA
;
A
#
# COMPACT_ATOMS: atom_id res chain seq x y z
N ASN A 1 0.08 6.05 3.98
CA ASN A 1 -0.63 6.54 5.17
C ASN A 1 -1.43 5.41 5.82
N SER A 2 -2.04 5.69 6.95
CA SER A 2 -2.81 4.70 7.72
C SER A 2 -4.03 4.14 6.99
N PHE A 3 -4.53 4.84 6.00
CA PHE A 3 -5.69 4.45 5.18
C PHE A 3 -5.29 3.70 3.89
N GLY A 4 -4.03 3.30 3.76
CA GLY A 4 -3.52 2.47 2.66
C GLY A 4 -3.07 3.22 1.42
N GLN A 5 -3.55 4.42 1.16
CA GLN A 5 -3.11 5.25 0.04
C GLN A 5 -1.69 5.79 0.27
N VAL A 6 -1.01 6.21 -0.81
CA VAL A 6 0.24 6.94 -0.68
C VAL A 6 -0.01 8.31 -0.06
N GLY A 7 0.79 8.65 0.97
CA GLY A 7 0.64 9.88 1.73
C GLY A 7 1.60 9.97 2.90
N LEU A 8 1.35 10.94 3.78
CA LEU A 8 2.12 11.15 5.00
C LEU A 8 1.77 10.10 6.08
N ILE A 9 1.18 10.49 7.19
CA ILE A 9 0.80 9.60 8.29
C ILE A 9 -0.70 9.29 8.19
N GLN A 10 -1.56 10.30 8.30
CA GLN A 10 -3.02 10.20 8.17
C GLN A 10 -3.52 10.87 6.89
N THR A 11 -2.79 11.85 6.36
CA THR A 11 -3.18 12.64 5.21
C THR A 11 -2.61 12.11 3.90
N PRO A 12 -3.31 12.29 2.77
CA PRO A 12 -2.86 11.87 1.45
C PRO A 12 -1.78 12.81 0.88
N SER A 13 -1.07 12.33 -0.13
CA SER A 13 -0.22 13.12 -1.01
C SER A 13 -0.65 12.95 -2.47
N ALA A 14 -0.17 13.82 -3.35
CA ALA A 14 -0.37 13.72 -4.79
C ALA A 14 0.61 12.73 -5.46
N ASP A 15 0.89 11.64 -4.77
CA ASP A 15 1.68 10.53 -5.28
C ASP A 15 0.84 9.27 -5.39
N SER A 16 1.27 8.33 -6.22
CA SER A 16 0.76 6.96 -6.27
C SER A 16 1.90 5.96 -6.15
N ARG A 17 1.55 4.71 -5.94
CA ARG A 17 2.45 3.60 -6.23
C ARG A 17 2.69 3.51 -7.74
N PRO A 18 3.73 2.81 -8.18
CA PRO A 18 3.94 2.55 -9.60
C PRO A 18 2.71 1.91 -10.26
N GLU A 19 2.51 2.17 -11.55
CA GLU A 19 1.48 1.51 -12.34
C GLU A 19 1.59 -0.02 -12.26
N GLY A 20 0.45 -0.70 -12.21
CA GLY A 20 0.37 -2.15 -12.03
C GLY A 20 0.73 -2.63 -10.62
N SER A 21 0.68 -1.75 -9.60
CA SER A 21 0.95 -2.14 -8.21
C SER A 21 -0.30 -2.59 -7.48
N ILE A 22 -0.10 -3.57 -6.60
CA ILE A 22 -1.04 -4.00 -5.58
C ILE A 22 -0.35 -3.91 -4.20
N ALA A 23 -1.03 -3.41 -3.19
CA ALA A 23 -0.47 -3.29 -1.85
C ALA A 23 -1.51 -3.60 -0.77
N LEU A 24 -1.07 -4.32 0.25
CA LEU A 24 -1.79 -4.56 1.49
C LEU A 24 -1.20 -3.68 2.58
N THR A 25 -2.05 -2.89 3.24
CA THR A 25 -1.68 -2.11 4.42
C THR A 25 -2.45 -2.62 5.62
N ILE A 26 -1.76 -2.91 6.71
CA ILE A 26 -2.35 -3.21 8.01
C ILE A 26 -1.92 -2.12 8.96
N ASN A 27 -2.89 -1.44 9.56
CA ASN A 27 -2.67 -0.37 10.52
C ASN A 27 -3.34 -0.70 11.84
N LYS A 28 -2.66 -0.40 12.94
CA LYS A 28 -3.18 -0.61 14.30
C LYS A 28 -2.77 0.54 15.21
N ASN A 29 -3.74 1.03 15.96
CA ASN A 29 -3.56 1.92 17.10
C ASN A 29 -4.64 1.65 18.16
N ASP A 30 -4.72 2.48 19.20
CA ASP A 30 -5.71 2.31 20.27
C ASP A 30 -7.15 2.57 19.81
N ILE A 31 -7.33 3.41 18.76
CA ILE A 31 -8.66 3.80 18.28
C ILE A 31 -9.22 2.72 17.35
N TRP A 32 -8.37 2.12 16.48
CA TRP A 32 -8.83 1.23 15.42
C TRP A 32 -7.78 0.26 14.90
N LYS A 33 -8.28 -0.69 14.15
CA LYS A 33 -7.51 -1.56 13.26
C LYS A 33 -8.05 -1.40 11.83
N PHE A 34 -7.15 -1.11 10.90
CA PHE A 34 -7.45 -1.05 9.47
C PHE A 34 -6.72 -2.16 8.72
N GLY A 35 -7.40 -2.76 7.76
CA GLY A 35 -6.81 -3.53 6.67
C GLY A 35 -7.22 -2.86 5.36
N THR A 36 -6.26 -2.54 4.49
CA THR A 36 -6.54 -1.86 3.21
C THR A 36 -5.82 -2.56 2.08
N LEU A 37 -6.57 -2.89 1.04
CA LEU A 37 -6.03 -3.36 -0.24
C LEU A 37 -6.07 -2.18 -1.22
N THR A 38 -4.90 -1.77 -1.70
CA THR A 38 -4.75 -0.64 -2.63
C THR A 38 -4.21 -1.13 -3.95
N VAL A 39 -4.77 -0.65 -5.04
CA VAL A 39 -4.31 -0.90 -6.41
C VAL A 39 -4.01 0.42 -7.10
N SER A 40 -2.96 0.44 -7.92
CA SER A 40 -2.63 1.54 -8.83
C SER A 40 -2.65 0.99 -10.27
N PRO A 41 -3.84 0.88 -10.89
CA PRO A 41 -3.97 0.30 -12.21
C PRO A 41 -3.28 1.17 -13.27
N PHE A 42 -3.23 2.47 -13.04
CA PHE A 42 -2.58 3.48 -13.86
C PHE A 42 -1.73 4.40 -12.97
N ASP A 43 -0.76 5.08 -13.54
CA ASP A 43 0.10 6.03 -12.81
C ASP A 43 -0.68 7.25 -12.27
N TRP A 44 -1.82 7.59 -12.88
CA TRP A 44 -2.71 8.69 -12.51
C TRP A 44 -3.87 8.29 -11.59
N MET A 45 -3.98 7.01 -11.19
CA MET A 45 -5.10 6.52 -10.38
C MET A 45 -4.65 5.57 -9.27
N GLU A 46 -5.14 5.77 -8.09
CA GLU A 46 -5.01 4.86 -6.95
C GLU A 46 -6.39 4.59 -6.36
N ALA A 47 -6.77 3.33 -6.23
CA ALA A 47 -8.03 2.91 -5.63
C ALA A 47 -7.78 1.96 -4.47
N SER A 48 -8.61 2.03 -3.42
CA SER A 48 -8.45 1.17 -2.25
C SER A 48 -9.80 0.64 -1.79
N TYR A 49 -9.78 -0.61 -1.35
CA TYR A 49 -10.81 -1.19 -0.50
C TYR A 49 -10.28 -1.29 0.91
N PHE A 50 -11.03 -0.83 1.92
CA PHE A 50 -10.64 -0.95 3.30
C PHE A 50 -11.66 -1.72 4.13
N TYR A 51 -11.13 -2.34 5.18
CA TYR A 51 -11.87 -2.97 6.23
C TYR A 51 -11.42 -2.39 7.58
N TYR A 52 -12.38 -1.96 8.40
CA TYR A 52 -12.14 -1.16 9.59
C TYR A 52 -12.83 -1.78 10.80
N ARG A 53 -12.11 -1.81 11.92
CA ARG A 53 -12.61 -2.24 13.22
C ARG A 53 -12.27 -1.19 14.27
N PRO A 54 -13.24 -0.40 14.75
CA PRO A 54 -13.03 0.47 15.89
C PRO A 54 -12.83 -0.33 17.18
N SER A 55 -12.00 0.17 18.07
CA SER A 55 -11.75 -0.48 19.36
C SER A 55 -12.88 -0.22 20.36
N ASP A 56 -13.61 0.86 20.18
CA ASP A 56 -14.55 1.46 21.11
C ASP A 56 -16.04 1.31 20.71
N LEU A 57 -16.32 0.70 19.58
CA LEU A 57 -17.69 0.48 19.10
C LEU A 57 -18.03 -1.01 19.14
N ILE A 58 -19.14 -1.31 19.82
CA ILE A 58 -19.75 -2.63 19.88
C ILE A 58 -21.02 -2.56 19.02
N TRP A 59 -21.30 -3.63 18.28
CA TRP A 59 -22.48 -3.72 17.42
C TRP A 59 -23.77 -3.61 18.27
N GLU A 60 -24.51 -2.50 18.10
CA GLU A 60 -25.83 -2.24 18.71
C GLU A 60 -25.96 -2.62 20.20
N GLY A 61 -24.93 -2.41 21.00
CA GLY A 61 -24.93 -2.77 22.43
C GLY A 61 -25.01 -4.28 22.70
N ASN A 62 -24.94 -5.12 21.70
CA ASN A 62 -24.97 -6.58 21.85
C ASN A 62 -23.55 -7.15 21.84
N SER A 63 -22.99 -7.37 23.02
CA SER A 63 -21.65 -7.94 23.20
C SER A 63 -21.45 -9.33 22.55
N LYS A 64 -22.53 -10.07 22.29
CA LYS A 64 -22.47 -11.38 21.60
C LYS A 64 -22.15 -11.24 20.13
N ARG A 65 -22.45 -10.09 19.49
CA ARG A 65 -22.12 -9.81 18.08
C ARG A 65 -20.71 -9.23 17.90
N GLY A 66 -20.05 -8.86 19.00
CA GLY A 66 -18.69 -8.35 18.97
C GLY A 66 -18.57 -6.89 18.57
N HIS A 67 -17.40 -6.52 18.04
CA HIS A 67 -17.11 -5.15 17.61
C HIS A 67 -17.82 -4.79 16.30
N TYR A 68 -18.13 -3.49 16.16
CA TYR A 68 -18.54 -2.92 14.89
C TYR A 68 -17.46 -3.14 13.83
N LEU A 69 -17.87 -3.50 12.64
CA LEU A 69 -16.99 -3.71 11.50
C LEU A 69 -17.53 -2.90 10.34
N ASP A 70 -16.66 -2.18 9.67
CA ASP A 70 -17.00 -1.33 8.56
C ASP A 70 -16.09 -1.55 7.36
N LYS A 71 -16.56 -1.21 6.18
CA LYS A 71 -15.85 -1.35 4.92
C LYS A 71 -16.22 -0.21 3.98
N GLY A 72 -15.30 0.14 3.11
CA GLY A 72 -15.55 1.19 2.12
C GLY A 72 -14.48 1.21 1.03
N PHE A 73 -14.65 2.16 0.14
CA PHE A 73 -13.77 2.36 -1.00
C PHE A 73 -13.24 3.77 -1.02
N ASN A 74 -11.96 3.90 -1.39
CA ASN A 74 -11.31 5.18 -1.63
C ASN A 74 -10.84 5.22 -3.08
N VAL A 75 -10.84 6.42 -3.66
CA VAL A 75 -10.25 6.67 -4.98
C VAL A 75 -9.50 7.99 -4.97
N LYS A 76 -8.37 8.02 -5.66
CA LYS A 76 -7.53 9.20 -5.83
C LYS A 76 -7.09 9.29 -7.28
N PHE A 77 -7.27 10.46 -7.87
CA PHE A 77 -6.82 10.80 -9.21
C PHE A 77 -5.69 11.80 -9.13
N ILE A 78 -4.63 11.60 -9.91
CA ILE A 78 -3.38 12.33 -9.79
C ILE A 78 -3.04 12.93 -11.15
N TYR A 79 -2.80 14.22 -11.16
CA TYR A 79 -2.26 14.94 -12.29
C TYR A 79 -0.78 15.25 -12.06
N ARG A 80 0.06 14.84 -13.00
CA ARG A 80 1.51 15.09 -13.00
C ARG A 80 1.86 16.05 -14.12
N PRO A 81 2.16 17.33 -13.81
CA PRO A 81 2.62 18.28 -14.80
C PRO A 81 3.93 17.84 -15.44
N LYS A 82 4.10 18.11 -16.74
CA LYS A 82 5.38 17.87 -17.42
C LYS A 82 6.51 18.74 -16.88
N ASN A 83 6.18 19.93 -16.37
CA ASN A 83 7.14 20.83 -15.75
C ASN A 83 7.42 20.37 -14.32
N ILE A 84 8.65 19.98 -14.03
CA ILE A 84 9.11 19.51 -12.72
C ILE A 84 8.98 20.55 -11.59
N ASN A 85 8.92 21.84 -11.94
CA ASN A 85 8.77 22.92 -10.95
C ASN A 85 7.31 23.13 -10.52
N VAL A 86 6.36 22.48 -11.18
CA VAL A 86 4.94 22.52 -10.81
C VAL A 86 4.62 21.28 -9.97
N PRO A 87 3.97 21.45 -8.80
CA PRO A 87 3.64 20.31 -7.95
C PRO A 87 2.68 19.34 -8.65
N ASN A 88 2.77 18.06 -8.31
CA ASN A 88 1.72 17.12 -8.60
C ASN A 88 0.44 17.52 -7.86
N ILE A 89 -0.71 17.32 -8.47
CA ILE A 89 -2.01 17.61 -7.86
C ILE A 89 -2.82 16.33 -7.82
N ALA A 90 -3.48 16.06 -6.71
CA ALA A 90 -4.43 14.97 -6.63
C ALA A 90 -5.77 15.44 -6.06
N ILE A 91 -6.83 14.82 -6.55
CA ILE A 91 -8.16 14.88 -6.00
C ILE A 91 -8.58 13.49 -5.54
N GLY A 92 -9.16 13.39 -4.36
CA GLY A 92 -9.55 12.09 -3.82
C GLY A 92 -10.88 12.14 -3.07
N LEU A 93 -11.49 10.97 -3.06
CA LEU A 93 -12.74 10.67 -2.36
C LEU A 93 -12.48 9.43 -1.51
N ASP A 94 -12.51 9.58 -0.20
CA ASP A 94 -12.38 8.46 0.73
C ASP A 94 -13.77 8.08 1.26
N ASP A 95 -13.99 6.77 1.38
CA ASP A 95 -15.26 6.18 1.77
C ASP A 95 -16.44 6.65 0.90
N PHE A 96 -16.17 6.80 -0.39
CA PHE A 96 -17.16 7.34 -1.34
C PHE A 96 -18.27 6.33 -1.67
N ALA A 97 -18.01 5.05 -1.46
CA ALA A 97 -18.96 3.94 -1.63
C ALA A 97 -18.80 3.00 -0.44
N GLY A 98 -19.50 3.26 0.62
CA GLY A 98 -19.44 2.55 1.88
C GLY A 98 -20.51 3.05 2.82
N THR A 99 -20.24 2.98 4.12
CA THR A 99 -21.15 3.53 5.14
C THR A 99 -21.05 5.06 5.29
N GLY A 100 -20.01 5.67 4.66
CA GLY A 100 -19.73 7.10 4.78
C GLY A 100 -19.12 7.51 6.12
N TYR A 101 -18.74 6.57 6.94
CA TYR A 101 -18.20 6.81 8.26
C TYR A 101 -16.89 7.59 8.27
N PHE A 102 -16.07 7.40 7.21
CA PHE A 102 -14.80 8.09 6.97
C PHE A 102 -14.86 9.06 5.80
N THR A 103 -16.04 9.40 5.35
CA THR A 103 -16.20 10.24 4.17
C THR A 103 -15.39 11.53 4.28
N ARG A 104 -14.48 11.70 3.39
CA ARG A 104 -13.66 12.90 3.23
C ARG A 104 -13.27 13.07 1.77
N GLU A 105 -13.35 14.29 1.32
CA GLU A 105 -12.92 14.71 0.01
C GLU A 105 -11.72 15.62 0.17
N TYR A 106 -10.83 15.62 -0.80
CA TYR A 106 -9.65 16.47 -0.73
C TYR A 106 -9.08 16.83 -2.10
N VAL A 107 -8.37 17.94 -2.10
CA VAL A 107 -7.43 18.33 -3.16
C VAL A 107 -6.09 18.56 -2.48
N VAL A 108 -5.03 17.96 -3.02
CA VAL A 108 -3.67 18.05 -2.44
C VAL A 108 -2.65 18.30 -3.54
N ALA A 109 -1.70 19.18 -3.26
CA ALA A 109 -0.51 19.41 -4.07
C ALA A 109 0.72 18.81 -3.37
N THR A 110 1.60 18.17 -4.13
CA THR A 110 2.83 17.58 -3.61
C THR A 110 4.00 17.96 -4.50
N SER A 111 5.07 18.46 -3.89
CA SER A 111 6.34 18.81 -4.53
C SER A 111 7.49 18.15 -3.81
N MET A 112 8.57 17.92 -4.52
CA MET A 112 9.81 17.36 -3.96
C MET A 112 10.97 18.28 -4.27
N GLN A 113 11.70 18.68 -3.24
CA GLN A 113 12.93 19.45 -3.38
C GLN A 113 14.06 18.69 -2.66
N SER A 114 15.04 18.26 -3.42
CA SER A 114 16.16 17.46 -2.90
C SER A 114 15.64 16.14 -2.25
N ASN A 115 15.79 16.00 -0.94
CA ASN A 115 15.38 14.84 -0.16
C ASN A 115 14.15 15.10 0.73
N ILE A 116 13.50 16.25 0.56
CA ILE A 116 12.30 16.64 1.29
C ILE A 116 11.13 16.73 0.32
N LYS A 117 10.04 16.07 0.67
CA LYS A 117 8.76 16.13 -0.01
C LYS A 117 7.80 16.94 0.82
N TYR A 118 7.11 17.89 0.21
CA TYR A 118 6.11 18.75 0.82
C TYR A 118 4.73 18.43 0.25
N SER A 119 3.73 18.35 1.09
CA SER A 119 2.34 18.20 0.68
C SER A 119 1.49 19.25 1.39
N LEU A 120 0.61 19.90 0.63
CA LEU A 120 -0.36 20.86 1.15
C LEU A 120 -1.70 20.62 0.46
N GLY A 121 -2.76 20.52 1.22
CA GLY A 121 -4.10 20.24 0.71
C GLY A 121 -5.20 20.94 1.47
N ILE A 122 -6.36 20.86 0.89
CA ILE A 122 -7.64 21.28 1.47
C ILE A 122 -8.57 20.07 1.46
N GLY A 123 -9.30 19.87 2.55
CA GLY A 123 -10.20 18.72 2.68
C GLY A 123 -11.51 19.07 3.34
N TRP A 124 -12.52 18.28 3.04
CA TRP A 124 -13.89 18.37 3.52
C TRP A 124 -14.26 17.11 4.31
N GLY A 125 -15.47 17.07 4.82
CA GLY A 125 -15.98 15.93 5.58
C GLY A 125 -15.21 15.73 6.87
N LYS A 126 -14.61 14.58 7.10
CA LYS A 126 -13.83 14.29 8.31
C LYS A 126 -12.57 15.14 8.48
N TYR A 127 -12.12 15.86 7.44
CA TYR A 127 -11.08 16.86 7.58
C TYR A 127 -11.58 18.18 8.20
N ALA A 128 -12.89 18.46 8.18
CA ALA A 128 -13.46 19.67 8.78
C ALA A 128 -13.55 19.55 10.30
N GLY A 129 -12.38 19.48 10.97
CA GLY A 129 -12.25 19.47 12.43
C GLY A 129 -12.25 20.86 13.05
N ASN A 130 -11.57 21.00 14.20
CA ASN A 130 -11.59 22.23 15.03
C ASN A 130 -11.08 23.49 14.32
N SER A 131 -10.19 23.34 13.35
CA SER A 131 -9.60 24.45 12.56
C SER A 131 -10.30 24.66 11.22
N SER A 132 -11.58 24.25 11.10
CA SER A 132 -12.33 24.38 9.85
C SER A 132 -12.77 25.81 9.60
N PHE A 133 -12.89 26.16 8.32
CA PHE A 133 -13.36 27.44 7.81
C PHE A 133 -14.48 27.25 6.78
N LYS A 134 -15.16 28.35 6.45
CA LYS A 134 -16.23 28.35 5.45
C LYS A 134 -15.73 27.76 4.13
N ASN A 135 -16.50 26.87 3.53
CA ASN A 135 -16.17 26.23 2.26
C ASN A 135 -15.87 27.27 1.16
N PRO A 136 -14.65 27.29 0.60
CA PRO A 136 -14.32 28.25 -0.46
C PRO A 136 -15.14 28.01 -1.74
N LEU A 137 -15.59 26.78 -1.98
CA LEU A 137 -16.45 26.46 -3.13
C LEU A 137 -17.86 27.03 -2.99
N SER A 138 -18.23 27.50 -1.80
CA SER A 138 -19.53 28.14 -1.58
C SER A 138 -19.71 29.46 -2.32
N GLU A 139 -18.62 30.10 -2.75
CA GLU A 139 -18.65 31.27 -3.61
C GLU A 139 -19.11 30.92 -5.05
N ILE A 140 -18.95 29.64 -5.45
CA ILE A 140 -19.45 29.12 -6.74
C ILE A 140 -20.91 28.69 -6.62
N SER A 141 -21.26 28.03 -5.50
CA SER A 141 -22.65 27.59 -5.25
C SER A 141 -22.95 27.54 -3.76
N SER A 142 -24.01 28.25 -3.35
CA SER A 142 -24.47 28.25 -1.95
C SER A 142 -24.89 26.86 -1.44
N SER A 143 -25.23 25.94 -2.33
CA SER A 143 -25.56 24.55 -1.96
C SER A 143 -24.38 23.81 -1.34
N LEU A 144 -23.14 24.29 -1.52
CA LEU A 144 -21.91 23.70 -0.97
C LEU A 144 -21.62 24.17 0.47
N LEU A 145 -22.40 25.12 1.01
CA LEU A 145 -22.22 25.59 2.40
C LEU A 145 -22.53 24.55 3.45
N SER A 146 -23.53 23.71 3.22
CA SER A 146 -23.96 22.71 4.18
C SER A 146 -23.74 21.30 3.66
N ARG A 147 -23.22 20.43 4.52
CA ARG A 147 -23.10 19.00 4.26
C ARG A 147 -24.35 18.33 4.83
N PRO A 148 -25.14 17.61 4.02
CA PRO A 148 -26.25 16.82 4.53
C PRO A 148 -25.78 15.81 5.58
N SER A 149 -26.62 15.54 6.58
CA SER A 149 -26.38 14.41 7.48
C SER A 149 -26.40 13.11 6.68
N PHE A 150 -25.55 12.19 7.09
CA PHE A 150 -25.52 10.85 6.49
C PHE A 150 -26.90 10.20 6.68
N SER A 151 -27.55 9.78 5.60
CA SER A 151 -28.81 9.06 5.70
C SER A 151 -28.56 7.64 6.22
N ASP A 152 -29.35 7.21 7.20
CA ASP A 152 -29.23 5.93 7.91
C ASP A 152 -29.47 4.68 7.04
N ASN A 153 -28.96 4.64 5.82
CA ASN A 153 -29.01 3.45 4.97
C ASN A 153 -28.00 2.37 5.39
N TYR A 154 -27.78 2.23 6.69
CA TYR A 154 -26.89 1.22 7.28
C TYR A 154 -27.20 -0.23 6.85
N ASN A 155 -28.42 -0.50 6.45
CA ASN A 155 -28.89 -1.85 6.10
C ASN A 155 -28.61 -2.26 4.66
N LEU A 156 -28.14 -1.38 3.80
CA LEU A 156 -28.03 -1.62 2.35
C LEU A 156 -26.60 -1.76 1.82
N GLY A 157 -25.61 -1.87 2.71
CA GLY A 157 -24.23 -2.17 2.30
C GLY A 157 -23.47 -1.02 1.66
N GLY A 158 -23.95 0.20 1.84
CA GLY A 158 -23.32 1.43 1.36
C GLY A 158 -23.88 1.91 0.02
N SER A 159 -24.11 3.21 -0.08
CA SER A 159 -24.55 3.91 -1.29
C SER A 159 -23.53 5.00 -1.65
N LEU A 160 -23.54 5.43 -2.90
CA LEU A 160 -22.78 6.60 -3.33
C LEU A 160 -23.44 7.85 -2.80
N SER A 161 -22.77 8.60 -1.93
CA SER A 161 -23.29 9.80 -1.27
C SER A 161 -22.88 11.08 -2.02
N TYR A 162 -23.30 11.22 -3.27
CA TYR A 162 -22.93 12.38 -4.12
C TYR A 162 -23.33 13.73 -3.52
N ASP A 163 -24.40 13.74 -2.74
CA ASP A 163 -24.95 14.93 -2.09
C ASP A 163 -24.07 15.47 -0.96
N GLN A 164 -23.06 14.69 -0.53
CA GLN A 164 -22.14 15.09 0.52
C GLN A 164 -20.81 15.63 -0.02
N TRP A 165 -20.45 15.33 -1.28
CA TRP A 165 -19.11 15.59 -1.77
C TRP A 165 -18.78 17.07 -1.85
N PHE A 166 -17.60 17.44 -1.30
CA PHE A 166 -17.06 18.81 -1.25
C PHE A 166 -17.99 19.83 -0.59
N ARG A 167 -18.87 19.40 0.31
CA ARG A 167 -19.83 20.22 1.03
C ARG A 167 -19.48 20.38 2.50
N GLY A 168 -20.02 21.45 3.08
CA GLY A 168 -19.75 21.84 4.46
C GLY A 168 -18.42 22.56 4.59
N ASN A 169 -17.96 22.76 5.83
CA ASN A 169 -16.68 23.41 6.10
C ASN A 169 -15.50 22.63 5.54
N ALA A 170 -14.41 23.33 5.31
CA ALA A 170 -13.14 22.77 4.85
C ALA A 170 -12.03 23.05 5.87
N SER A 171 -10.94 22.30 5.79
CA SER A 171 -9.70 22.54 6.55
C SER A 171 -8.48 22.35 5.68
N ILE A 172 -7.40 23.05 6.02
CA ILE A 172 -6.09 22.80 5.44
C ILE A 172 -5.46 21.60 6.13
N PHE A 173 -4.75 20.79 5.37
CA PHE A 173 -3.88 19.73 5.88
C PHE A 173 -2.57 19.71 5.11
N GLY A 174 -1.54 19.06 5.66
CA GLY A 174 -0.29 18.91 4.93
C GLY A 174 0.85 18.48 5.82
N GLY A 175 2.07 18.56 5.26
CA GLY A 175 3.27 18.23 6.00
C GLY A 175 4.45 17.95 5.10
N LEU A 176 5.44 17.32 5.67
CA LEU A 176 6.68 17.00 4.99
C LEU A 176 7.15 15.57 5.27
N GLU A 177 7.85 15.00 4.30
CA GLU A 177 8.55 13.73 4.39
C GLU A 177 10.02 13.97 4.05
N TRP A 178 10.90 13.70 5.00
CA TRP A 178 12.35 13.83 4.82
C TRP A 178 12.98 12.45 4.67
N LYS A 179 13.60 12.22 3.51
CA LYS A 179 14.35 10.99 3.23
C LYS A 179 15.80 11.16 3.69
N PHE A 180 16.26 10.31 4.60
CA PHE A 180 17.65 10.28 5.04
C PHE A 180 18.57 9.77 3.92
N ARG A 181 19.66 10.50 3.67
CA ARG A 181 20.65 10.10 2.64
C ARG A 181 21.56 8.98 3.12
N ASN A 182 21.89 9.00 4.42
CA ASN A 182 22.89 8.11 5.01
C ASN A 182 22.27 6.78 5.49
N ILE A 183 20.94 6.70 5.60
CA ILE A 183 20.22 5.51 6.04
C ILE A 183 19.20 5.15 4.96
N ASN A 184 19.58 4.14 4.17
CA ASN A 184 18.73 3.73 3.06
C ASN A 184 17.38 3.24 3.56
N GLY A 185 16.31 3.72 2.96
CA GLY A 185 14.93 3.33 3.30
C GLY A 185 14.30 4.08 4.47
N LEU A 186 15.06 4.90 5.23
CA LEU A 186 14.52 5.66 6.36
C LEU A 186 13.96 7.02 5.92
N LYS A 187 12.77 7.35 6.45
CA LYS A 187 12.10 8.63 6.27
C LYS A 187 11.51 9.12 7.58
N LEU A 188 11.62 10.42 7.81
CA LEU A 188 10.90 11.13 8.86
C LEU A 188 9.69 11.83 8.25
N LYS A 189 8.56 11.80 8.95
CA LYS A 189 7.33 12.47 8.54
C LYS A 189 6.85 13.41 9.63
N LEU A 190 6.45 14.62 9.22
CA LEU A 190 5.80 15.61 10.06
C LEU A 190 4.50 16.01 9.34
N GLU A 191 3.38 16.02 10.06
CA GLU A 191 2.06 16.21 9.47
C GLU A 191 1.20 17.10 10.34
N TYR A 192 0.50 18.04 9.71
CA TYR A 192 -0.65 18.73 10.27
C TYR A 192 -1.92 18.05 9.79
N ASP A 193 -2.66 17.49 10.74
CA ASP A 193 -3.84 16.66 10.51
C ASP A 193 -5.08 17.27 11.20
N PRO A 194 -6.00 17.89 10.44
CA PRO A 194 -7.23 18.46 10.99
C PRO A 194 -8.33 17.43 11.23
N PHE A 195 -8.06 16.14 11.05
CA PHE A 195 -9.06 15.07 11.10
C PHE A 195 -9.87 15.10 12.41
N ASN A 196 -11.19 15.05 12.28
CA ASN A 196 -12.10 14.98 13.41
C ASN A 196 -12.34 13.54 13.84
N TYR A 197 -11.64 13.13 14.88
CA TYR A 197 -11.77 11.79 15.45
C TYR A 197 -13.06 11.61 16.28
N LEU A 198 -13.71 12.71 16.69
CA LEU A 198 -14.89 12.71 17.58
C LEU A 198 -16.22 12.62 16.83
N ASP A 199 -16.23 13.03 15.55
CA ASP A 199 -17.45 13.09 14.75
C ASP A 199 -17.89 11.70 14.28
N PHE A 200 -18.33 10.92 15.23
CA PHE A 200 -18.97 9.65 15.00
C PHE A 200 -20.34 9.67 15.67
N SER A 201 -21.38 9.49 14.89
CA SER A 201 -22.79 9.60 15.28
C SER A 201 -23.30 8.49 16.22
N ALA A 202 -22.45 7.73 16.88
CA ALA A 202 -22.89 6.69 17.80
C ALA A 202 -23.49 7.31 19.04
N GLN A 203 -24.78 7.16 19.23
CA GLN A 203 -25.60 7.74 20.29
C GLN A 203 -25.32 7.20 21.70
N ASN A 204 -24.53 6.12 21.87
CA ASN A 204 -24.28 5.46 23.13
C ASN A 204 -22.79 5.31 23.43
N ARG A 205 -22.06 6.44 23.51
CA ARG A 205 -20.63 6.40 23.85
C ARG A 205 -20.44 6.53 25.35
N LEU A 206 -19.77 5.54 25.94
CA LEU A 206 -19.26 5.65 27.30
C LEU A 206 -18.16 6.72 27.37
N ASP A 207 -18.05 7.44 28.47
CA ASP A 207 -17.03 8.49 28.70
C ASP A 207 -15.59 8.02 28.45
N ALA A 208 -15.29 6.74 28.67
CA ALA A 208 -14.00 6.13 28.37
C ALA A 208 -13.63 6.18 26.87
N VAL A 209 -14.63 6.14 26.00
CA VAL A 209 -14.51 6.20 24.53
C VAL A 209 -14.06 7.59 24.07
N TYR A 210 -14.56 8.63 24.68
CA TYR A 210 -14.20 10.02 24.40
C TYR A 210 -12.71 10.28 24.63
N LYS A 211 -12.11 9.66 25.68
CA LYS A 211 -10.68 9.83 25.97
C LYS A 211 -9.79 9.28 24.88
N ILE A 212 -10.12 8.14 24.30
CA ILE A 212 -9.32 7.53 23.21
C ILE A 212 -9.36 8.38 21.95
N ARG A 213 -10.50 9.02 21.67
CA ARG A 213 -10.69 9.81 20.44
C ARG A 213 -10.33 11.28 20.60
N LYS A 214 -10.23 11.77 21.83
CA LYS A 214 -9.81 13.14 22.08
C LYS A 214 -8.46 13.40 21.44
N LYS A 215 -8.36 14.55 20.80
CA LYS A 215 -7.16 15.03 20.14
C LYS A 215 -6.50 16.07 21.02
N ASP A 216 -5.23 15.87 21.33
CA ASP A 216 -4.45 16.81 22.16
C ASP A 216 -3.50 17.65 21.27
N SER A 217 -3.27 17.24 20.02
CA SER A 217 -2.45 17.95 19.05
C SER A 217 -2.91 17.68 17.63
N ASP A 218 -2.85 18.68 16.76
CA ASP A 218 -3.03 18.55 15.30
C ASP A 218 -1.74 18.14 14.58
N ILE A 219 -0.62 18.03 15.29
CA ILE A 219 0.67 17.65 14.72
C ILE A 219 0.93 16.18 15.00
N ASN A 220 1.24 15.45 13.93
CA ASN A 220 1.65 14.06 13.96
C ASN A 220 3.12 13.91 13.54
N PHE A 221 3.83 12.98 14.18
CA PHE A 221 5.21 12.62 13.87
C PHE A 221 5.27 11.16 13.49
N GLY A 222 6.13 10.81 12.54
CA GLY A 222 6.28 9.42 12.13
C GLY A 222 7.64 9.11 11.52
N LEU A 223 8.01 7.85 11.66
CA LEU A 223 9.15 7.24 11.00
C LEU A 223 8.64 6.15 10.06
N SER A 224 9.21 6.07 8.88
CA SER A 224 8.92 5.06 7.88
C SER A 224 10.23 4.39 7.48
N TYR A 225 10.29 3.07 7.56
CA TYR A 225 11.46 2.30 7.18
C TYR A 225 11.12 1.22 6.17
N ALA A 226 11.69 1.34 4.98
CA ALA A 226 11.59 0.32 3.94
C ALA A 226 12.62 -0.79 4.20
N LEU A 227 12.16 -1.94 4.68
CA LEU A 227 12.98 -3.13 4.89
C LEU A 227 13.52 -3.68 3.55
N ASN A 228 12.70 -3.60 2.53
CA ASN A 228 13.04 -3.94 1.15
C ASN A 228 12.06 -3.23 0.20
N LYS A 229 12.14 -3.52 -1.11
CA LYS A 229 11.26 -2.91 -2.11
C LYS A 229 9.77 -3.25 -1.95
N HIS A 230 9.45 -4.30 -1.18
CA HIS A 230 8.09 -4.82 -1.01
C HIS A 230 7.50 -4.54 0.37
N LEU A 231 8.32 -4.31 1.38
CA LEU A 231 7.88 -4.20 2.77
C LEU A 231 8.37 -2.91 3.41
N THR A 232 7.44 -2.13 3.94
CA THR A 232 7.70 -0.91 4.71
C THR A 232 6.98 -0.98 6.05
N ILE A 233 7.65 -0.57 7.11
CA ILE A 233 7.09 -0.41 8.44
C ILE A 233 7.03 1.08 8.75
N ASP A 234 5.88 1.54 9.21
CA ASP A 234 5.68 2.91 9.70
C ASP A 234 5.35 2.87 11.18
N ALA A 235 6.02 3.70 11.97
CA ALA A 235 5.70 3.97 13.36
C ALA A 235 5.43 5.47 13.51
N SER A 236 4.35 5.86 14.17
CA SER A 236 3.98 7.26 14.31
C SER A 236 3.27 7.54 15.63
N TYR A 237 3.34 8.80 16.05
CA TYR A 237 2.61 9.35 17.18
C TYR A 237 1.62 10.36 16.64
N ILE A 238 0.35 10.05 16.79
CA ILE A 238 -0.75 10.81 16.19
C ILE A 238 -1.63 11.46 17.23
N LYS A 239 -2.27 12.57 16.85
CA LYS A 239 -3.19 13.39 17.65
C LYS A 239 -2.68 13.77 19.05
N GLY A 240 -1.36 13.70 19.28
CA GLY A 240 -0.71 14.10 20.53
C GLY A 240 -0.78 13.07 21.68
N ASN A 241 -1.39 11.89 21.48
CA ASN A 241 -1.59 10.92 22.56
C ASN A 241 -1.73 9.47 22.13
N THR A 242 -1.50 9.14 20.85
CA THR A 242 -1.74 7.78 20.34
C THR A 242 -0.56 7.25 19.54
N PHE A 243 -0.08 6.08 19.88
CA PHE A 243 0.90 5.34 19.12
C PHE A 243 0.22 4.60 17.97
N ASN A 244 0.81 4.66 16.77
CA ASN A 244 0.25 4.07 15.57
C ASN A 244 1.34 3.30 14.81
N ILE A 245 1.05 2.08 14.42
CA ILE A 245 1.95 1.21 13.65
C ILE A 245 1.24 0.76 12.39
N SER A 246 1.95 0.81 11.26
CA SER A 246 1.48 0.31 9.98
C SER A 246 2.51 -0.60 9.32
N PHE A 247 2.03 -1.65 8.70
CA PHE A 247 2.79 -2.54 7.83
C PHE A 247 2.23 -2.41 6.41
N ASN A 248 3.12 -2.08 5.47
CA ASN A 248 2.76 -1.93 4.06
C ASN A 248 3.52 -2.98 3.25
N MET A 249 2.81 -3.89 2.61
CA MET A 249 3.35 -4.85 1.65
C MET A 249 2.83 -4.52 0.26
N GLY A 250 3.75 -4.34 -0.70
CA GLY A 250 3.39 -4.00 -2.08
C GLY A 250 4.22 -4.77 -3.09
N ILE A 251 3.56 -5.09 -4.21
CA ILE A 251 4.19 -5.69 -5.38
C ILE A 251 3.75 -4.94 -6.63
N THR A 252 4.59 -4.96 -7.65
CA THR A 252 4.25 -4.52 -8.99
C THR A 252 4.24 -5.74 -9.90
N PHE A 253 3.29 -5.86 -10.81
CA PHE A 253 3.14 -7.06 -11.66
C PHE A 253 4.39 -7.38 -12.48
N ASN A 254 5.21 -6.39 -12.79
CA ASN A 254 6.49 -6.57 -13.47
C ASN A 254 7.65 -6.98 -12.55
N ASP A 255 7.43 -6.99 -11.23
CA ASP A 255 8.44 -7.40 -10.27
C ASP A 255 8.48 -8.91 -10.13
N SER A 256 9.66 -9.50 -10.22
CA SER A 256 9.84 -10.87 -9.77
C SER A 256 9.85 -10.90 -8.23
N LEU A 257 8.85 -11.54 -7.64
CA LEU A 257 8.76 -11.75 -6.18
C LEU A 257 9.92 -12.58 -5.64
N VAL A 258 10.43 -13.46 -6.48
CA VAL A 258 11.59 -14.33 -6.19
C VAL A 258 12.66 -14.03 -7.22
N SER A 259 13.83 -13.63 -6.77
CA SER A 259 15.02 -13.60 -7.63
C SER A 259 15.28 -15.04 -8.07
N LYS A 260 14.92 -15.35 -9.32
CA LYS A 260 15.33 -16.64 -9.89
C LYS A 260 16.85 -16.65 -9.92
N PRO A 261 17.53 -17.65 -9.38
CA PRO A 261 18.97 -17.74 -9.51
C PRO A 261 19.30 -17.67 -11.00
N LYS A 262 20.16 -16.73 -11.37
CA LYS A 262 20.71 -16.66 -12.72
C LYS A 262 21.74 -17.77 -12.80
N PHE A 263 21.36 -18.92 -13.33
CA PHE A 263 22.31 -19.95 -13.67
C PHE A 263 23.25 -19.39 -14.72
N LYS A 264 24.55 -19.49 -14.45
CA LYS A 264 25.56 -19.13 -15.44
C LYS A 264 25.36 -20.07 -16.63
N PRO A 265 25.42 -19.58 -17.89
CA PRO A 265 25.40 -20.46 -19.04
C PRO A 265 26.55 -21.47 -18.89
N VAL A 266 26.23 -22.73 -19.11
CA VAL A 266 27.26 -23.79 -19.14
C VAL A 266 28.16 -23.49 -20.33
N VAL A 267 29.44 -23.21 -20.05
CA VAL A 267 30.43 -23.03 -21.12
C VAL A 267 30.68 -24.45 -21.68
N MET A 268 30.24 -24.68 -22.93
CA MET A 268 30.62 -25.88 -23.66
C MET A 268 32.14 -25.89 -23.76
N LYS A 269 32.81 -26.76 -23.01
CA LYS A 269 34.21 -27.08 -23.27
C LYS A 269 34.23 -27.92 -24.55
N GLN A 270 35.04 -27.52 -25.53
CA GLN A 270 35.36 -28.40 -26.64
C GLN A 270 35.96 -29.68 -26.06
N GLU A 271 35.41 -30.85 -26.45
CA GLU A 271 35.77 -32.15 -25.91
C GLU A 271 37.22 -32.51 -26.24
N GLU A 272 37.97 -32.81 -25.23
CA GLU A 272 39.09 -33.79 -25.39
C GLU A 272 38.47 -35.17 -25.45
N THR A 273 38.68 -35.86 -26.58
CA THR A 273 38.23 -37.23 -26.83
C THR A 273 38.89 -38.17 -25.85
N THR A 274 38.21 -38.46 -24.76
CA THR A 274 38.69 -39.42 -23.73
C THR A 274 38.43 -40.83 -24.27
N LYS A 275 39.50 -41.60 -24.49
CA LYS A 275 39.47 -42.96 -25.05
C LYS A 275 38.93 -44.03 -24.07
N GLU A 276 38.75 -43.74 -22.77
CA GLU A 276 38.27 -44.70 -21.79
C GLU A 276 36.81 -44.42 -21.38
N LYS A 277 35.96 -45.41 -21.57
CA LYS A 277 34.52 -45.32 -21.26
C LYS A 277 34.20 -44.99 -19.81
N SER A 278 35.02 -45.49 -18.87
CA SER A 278 34.83 -45.21 -17.44
C SER A 278 34.99 -43.74 -17.10
N ILE A 279 36.03 -43.10 -17.64
CA ILE A 279 36.31 -41.67 -17.44
C ILE A 279 35.21 -40.80 -18.08
N PHE A 280 34.66 -41.23 -19.21
CA PHE A 280 33.55 -40.54 -19.85
C PHE A 280 32.31 -40.49 -18.96
N TYR A 281 31.91 -41.62 -18.37
CA TYR A 281 30.72 -41.65 -17.50
C TYR A 281 30.96 -40.93 -16.17
N GLU A 282 32.12 -40.94 -15.61
CA GLU A 282 32.47 -40.19 -14.41
C GLU A 282 32.39 -38.68 -14.66
N ASN A 283 32.94 -38.22 -15.79
CA ASN A 283 32.83 -36.81 -16.20
C ASN A 283 31.39 -36.40 -16.49
N LEU A 284 30.59 -37.26 -17.13
CA LEU A 284 29.18 -37.02 -17.38
C LEU A 284 28.40 -36.85 -16.07
N LEU A 285 28.57 -37.74 -15.10
CA LEU A 285 28.00 -37.69 -13.77
C LEU A 285 28.39 -36.41 -13.03
N PHE A 286 29.69 -36.07 -13.06
CA PHE A 286 30.21 -34.88 -12.39
C PHE A 286 29.57 -33.58 -12.99
N ASN A 287 29.52 -33.47 -14.32
CA ASN A 287 28.98 -32.29 -14.97
C ASN A 287 27.47 -32.17 -14.78
N LEU A 288 26.74 -33.26 -14.83
CA LEU A 288 25.29 -33.24 -14.57
C LEU A 288 24.98 -32.85 -13.13
N ASN A 289 25.70 -33.44 -12.15
CA ASN A 289 25.51 -33.12 -10.73
C ASN A 289 25.83 -31.64 -10.42
N ASN A 290 26.86 -31.07 -11.04
CA ASN A 290 27.17 -29.64 -10.88
C ASN A 290 26.07 -28.72 -11.39
N ASN A 291 25.19 -29.22 -12.27
CA ASN A 291 24.05 -28.52 -12.78
C ASN A 291 22.71 -28.93 -12.13
N SER A 292 22.75 -29.62 -10.97
CA SER A 292 21.54 -30.12 -10.27
C SER A 292 20.71 -31.09 -11.13
N LEU A 293 21.37 -31.81 -12.02
CA LEU A 293 20.82 -32.88 -12.86
C LEU A 293 21.34 -34.23 -12.39
N PHE A 294 20.43 -35.17 -12.24
CA PHE A 294 20.80 -36.55 -11.79
C PHE A 294 20.60 -37.52 -12.92
N LEU A 295 21.68 -38.15 -13.31
CA LEU A 295 21.66 -39.20 -14.36
C LEU A 295 20.92 -40.42 -13.85
N GLN A 296 19.87 -40.81 -14.55
CA GLN A 296 19.10 -42.04 -14.28
C GLN A 296 19.61 -43.19 -15.10
N THR A 297 19.79 -42.99 -16.39
CA THR A 297 20.38 -43.96 -17.31
C THR A 297 21.14 -43.24 -18.41
N SER A 298 22.15 -43.90 -18.95
CA SER A 298 22.88 -43.46 -20.15
C SER A 298 23.26 -44.63 -21.03
N THR A 299 23.13 -44.46 -22.34
CA THR A 299 23.50 -45.46 -23.36
C THR A 299 24.28 -44.80 -24.45
N LEU A 300 25.56 -45.19 -24.60
CA LEU A 300 26.39 -44.76 -25.71
C LEU A 300 26.26 -45.77 -26.84
N HIS A 301 25.71 -45.38 -27.97
CA HIS A 301 25.49 -46.18 -29.15
C HIS A 301 26.79 -46.33 -29.98
N LYS A 302 26.88 -47.39 -30.77
CA LYS A 302 28.05 -47.64 -31.65
C LYS A 302 28.26 -46.54 -32.70
N ASN A 303 27.22 -45.78 -33.04
CA ASN A 303 27.28 -44.67 -33.97
C ASN A 303 27.75 -43.35 -33.34
N GLY A 304 28.10 -43.36 -32.05
CA GLY A 304 28.53 -42.18 -31.29
C GLY A 304 27.39 -41.37 -30.67
N ASN A 305 26.14 -41.75 -30.85
CA ASN A 305 25.01 -41.09 -30.16
C ASN A 305 24.94 -41.49 -28.70
N LEU A 306 24.63 -40.53 -27.85
CA LEU A 306 24.43 -40.71 -26.43
C LEU A 306 22.98 -40.44 -26.03
N ASP A 307 22.30 -41.47 -25.53
CA ASP A 307 20.98 -41.30 -24.93
C ASP A 307 21.13 -41.17 -23.44
N ILE A 308 20.56 -40.14 -22.83
CA ILE A 308 20.56 -39.92 -21.40
C ILE A 308 19.14 -39.70 -20.87
N ALA A 309 18.85 -40.31 -19.72
CA ALA A 309 17.66 -39.97 -18.95
C ALA A 309 18.10 -39.27 -17.65
N ILE A 310 17.58 -38.09 -17.43
CA ILE A 310 17.94 -37.25 -16.28
C ILE A 310 16.73 -36.90 -15.47
N SER A 311 16.93 -36.69 -14.16
CA SER A 311 15.99 -36.01 -13.28
C SER A 311 16.60 -34.71 -12.76
N SER A 312 15.80 -33.79 -12.28
CA SER A 312 16.27 -32.53 -11.72
C SER A 312 15.53 -32.18 -10.44
N SER A 313 16.25 -31.68 -9.44
CA SER A 313 15.67 -31.10 -8.24
C SER A 313 15.26 -29.63 -8.43
N ASP A 314 15.97 -28.91 -9.29
CA ASP A 314 15.87 -27.44 -9.38
C ASP A 314 15.05 -26.95 -10.57
N TYR A 315 14.88 -27.79 -11.60
CA TYR A 315 14.20 -27.43 -12.82
C TYR A 315 12.83 -28.14 -12.92
N ARG A 316 11.75 -27.40 -12.79
CA ARG A 316 10.38 -27.92 -12.96
C ARG A 316 9.98 -28.16 -14.41
N ASN A 317 10.72 -27.58 -15.37
CA ASN A 317 10.43 -27.67 -16.79
C ASN A 317 11.44 -28.59 -17.47
N ALA A 318 10.95 -29.68 -18.09
CA ALA A 318 11.77 -30.67 -18.78
C ALA A 318 12.62 -30.06 -19.91
N VAL A 319 12.07 -29.10 -20.69
CA VAL A 319 12.82 -28.42 -21.75
C VAL A 319 14.01 -27.64 -21.18
N ARG A 320 13.84 -27.04 -20.01
CA ARG A 320 14.90 -26.29 -19.35
C ARG A 320 15.97 -27.22 -18.77
N SER A 321 15.58 -28.34 -18.16
CA SER A 321 16.55 -29.33 -17.68
C SER A 321 17.34 -29.96 -18.82
N SER A 322 16.71 -30.27 -19.95
CA SER A 322 17.41 -30.81 -21.12
C SER A 322 18.37 -29.83 -21.79
N SER A 323 18.14 -28.51 -21.65
CA SER A 323 19.07 -27.50 -22.20
C SER A 323 20.38 -27.35 -21.42
N TYR A 324 20.46 -27.94 -20.22
CA TYR A 324 21.66 -27.96 -19.37
C TYR A 324 22.34 -29.33 -19.33
N ALA A 325 21.71 -30.36 -19.87
CA ALA A 325 22.29 -31.72 -20.01
C ALA A 325 23.13 -31.83 -21.29
#